data_6d45f0b7ab66b0d2dff4af6a4123dab9
#
_entry.id   6d45f0b7ab66b0d2dff4af6a4123dab9
#
_cell.length_a   1.000
_cell.length_b   1.000
_cell.length_c   1.000
_cell.angle_alpha   90.00
_cell.angle_beta   90.00
_cell.angle_gamma   90.00
#
_symmetry.space_group_name_H-M   'P 1'
#
loop_
_entity.id
_entity.type
_entity.pdbx_description
1 polymer ?
#
loop_
_entity_poly.entity_id
_entity_poly.type
_entity_poly.pdbx_seq_one_letter_code
_entity_poly.pdbx_strand_id
1 'polypeptide(L)'
;CYKEEHTMSDANLYTFENPEFKKTYWHTCSHVLAQAMKRLHPEVKLAIGPAIENGFYYDFDTPEPFSETQLAELEAEMRKICKEKLKLERFELPRAEAIQFMEEKGEPYKVELIHDLPEDATISFYKQGEFTDLCAGPHLDSTGRIKGNAIKLTACNAAYWRGDSNRQTLQRIYGIAFPKKDELDEYLARIEEAKKRDHRK
;
A
#
# COMPACT_ATOMS: atom_id res chain seq x y z
N CYS A 1 -12.39 25.36 28.92
CA CYS A 1 -13.22 24.33 28.32
C CYS A 1 -12.34 23.22 27.74
N TYR A 2 -12.03 22.21 28.53
CA TYR A 2 -11.41 21.01 28.04
C TYR A 2 -12.46 20.25 27.24
N LYS A 3 -12.25 20.10 25.94
CA LYS A 3 -12.97 19.10 25.17
C LYS A 3 -12.52 17.75 25.73
N GLU A 4 -13.42 17.05 26.38
CA GLU A 4 -13.25 15.63 26.62
C GLU A 4 -13.15 14.98 25.25
N GLU A 5 -11.92 14.66 24.85
CA GLU A 5 -11.71 13.69 23.79
C GLU A 5 -12.33 12.40 24.30
N HIS A 6 -13.40 11.99 23.65
CA HIS A 6 -13.94 10.65 23.85
C HIS A 6 -12.86 9.68 23.38
N THR A 7 -12.02 9.26 24.32
CA THR A 7 -11.12 8.15 24.11
C THR A 7 -11.97 6.90 23.87
N MET A 8 -12.08 6.51 22.59
CA MET A 8 -12.52 5.15 22.26
C MET A 8 -11.64 4.21 23.07
N SER A 9 -12.24 3.15 23.64
CA SER A 9 -11.46 2.17 24.39
C SER A 9 -10.28 1.72 23.51
N ASP A 10 -9.06 1.61 24.05
CA ASP A 10 -7.85 1.20 23.33
C ASP A 10 -8.07 -0.06 22.50
N ALA A 11 -8.98 -0.94 22.94
CA ALA A 11 -9.36 -2.15 22.23
C ALA A 11 -9.98 -1.89 20.83
N ASN A 12 -10.72 -0.79 20.65
CA ASN A 12 -11.42 -0.47 19.39
C ASN A 12 -10.59 0.43 18.46
N LEU A 13 -9.59 1.16 18.99
CA LEU A 13 -8.71 2.03 18.19
C LEU A 13 -7.90 1.25 17.15
N TYR A 14 -7.55 0.00 17.45
CA TYR A 14 -6.68 -0.85 16.65
C TYR A 14 -7.41 -2.05 16.03
N THR A 15 -8.71 -1.89 15.76
CA THR A 15 -9.53 -2.90 15.10
C THR A 15 -10.17 -2.35 13.84
N PHE A 16 -10.61 -3.24 12.94
CA PHE A 16 -11.29 -2.86 11.70
C PHE A 16 -12.73 -2.38 11.92
N GLU A 17 -13.23 -2.39 13.14
CA GLU A 17 -14.47 -1.69 13.51
C GLU A 17 -14.29 -0.16 13.45
N ASN A 18 -13.05 0.32 13.60
CA ASN A 18 -12.69 1.71 13.35
C ASN A 18 -12.33 1.88 11.86
N PRO A 19 -13.17 2.57 11.05
CA PRO A 19 -12.91 2.73 9.62
C PRO A 19 -11.61 3.47 9.29
N GLU A 20 -11.19 4.41 10.13
CA GLU A 20 -9.95 5.16 9.94
C GLU A 20 -8.73 4.28 10.15
N PHE A 21 -8.75 3.45 11.18
CA PHE A 21 -7.68 2.48 11.42
C PHE A 21 -7.59 1.45 10.28
N LYS A 22 -8.72 0.93 9.83
CA LYS A 22 -8.81 0.00 8.70
C LYS A 22 -8.19 0.58 7.43
N LYS A 23 -8.57 1.83 7.08
CA LYS A 23 -8.04 2.53 5.93
C LYS A 23 -6.53 2.77 6.06
N THR A 24 -6.07 3.22 7.21
CA THR A 24 -4.66 3.47 7.51
C THR A 24 -3.86 2.17 7.46
N TYR A 25 -4.40 1.09 8.00
CA TYR A 25 -3.80 -0.24 7.96
C TYR A 25 -3.56 -0.71 6.53
N TRP A 26 -4.59 -0.64 5.69
CA TRP A 26 -4.47 -1.04 4.30
C TRP A 26 -3.55 -0.12 3.48
N HIS A 27 -3.58 1.18 3.78
CA HIS A 27 -2.66 2.12 3.14
C HIS A 27 -1.20 1.78 3.47
N THR A 28 -0.91 1.46 4.73
CA THR A 28 0.43 1.02 5.13
C THR A 28 0.79 -0.32 4.49
N CYS A 29 -0.15 -1.24 4.35
CA CYS A 29 0.06 -2.49 3.62
C CYS A 29 0.48 -2.25 2.17
N SER A 30 -0.10 -1.27 1.49
CA SER A 30 0.32 -0.92 0.12
C SER A 30 1.77 -0.46 0.05
N HIS A 31 2.23 0.29 1.05
CA HIS A 31 3.64 0.71 1.14
C HIS A 31 4.58 -0.46 1.47
N VAL A 32 4.12 -1.40 2.28
CA VAL A 32 4.88 -2.65 2.53
C VAL A 32 5.02 -3.46 1.25
N LEU A 33 3.97 -3.52 0.43
CA LEU A 33 4.02 -4.15 -0.89
C LEU A 33 5.03 -3.45 -1.80
N ALA A 34 5.02 -2.13 -1.84
CA ALA A 34 5.98 -1.35 -2.65
C ALA A 34 7.42 -1.58 -2.19
N GLN A 35 7.67 -1.62 -0.89
CA GLN A 35 8.98 -1.93 -0.34
C GLN A 35 9.43 -3.34 -0.71
N ALA A 36 8.56 -4.33 -0.59
CA ALA A 36 8.84 -5.70 -1.01
C ALA A 36 9.19 -5.78 -2.50
N MET A 37 8.44 -5.06 -3.33
CA MET A 37 8.73 -4.97 -4.77
C MET A 37 10.13 -4.42 -5.03
N LYS A 38 10.51 -3.33 -4.39
CA LYS A 38 11.83 -2.71 -4.58
C LYS A 38 12.97 -3.60 -4.08
N ARG A 39 12.74 -4.42 -3.06
CA ARG A 39 13.73 -5.39 -2.57
C ARG A 39 13.97 -6.52 -3.57
N LEU A 40 12.90 -7.05 -4.16
CA LEU A 40 12.97 -8.21 -5.06
C LEU A 40 13.21 -7.80 -6.53
N HIS A 41 12.66 -6.64 -6.92
CA HIS A 41 12.71 -6.13 -8.29
C HIS A 41 13.03 -4.63 -8.29
N PRO A 42 14.31 -4.25 -8.00
CA PRO A 42 14.66 -2.83 -7.85
C PRO A 42 14.49 -1.99 -9.12
N GLU A 43 14.42 -2.63 -10.30
CA GLU A 43 14.19 -1.97 -11.59
C GLU A 43 12.75 -1.53 -11.83
N VAL A 44 11.79 -2.11 -11.11
CA VAL A 44 10.37 -1.79 -11.26
C VAL A 44 10.10 -0.37 -10.76
N LYS A 45 9.37 0.42 -11.55
CA LYS A 45 9.01 1.79 -11.18
C LYS A 45 7.67 1.81 -10.42
N LEU A 46 7.60 2.69 -9.44
CA LEU A 46 6.43 2.82 -8.56
C LEU A 46 5.52 3.94 -9.05
N ALA A 47 4.22 3.64 -9.16
CA ALA A 47 3.22 4.65 -9.45
C ALA A 47 2.48 5.07 -8.16
N ILE A 48 1.29 4.55 -7.89
CA ILE A 48 0.53 4.88 -6.70
C ILE A 48 -0.07 3.63 -6.05
N GLY A 49 -0.34 3.72 -4.74
CA GLY A 49 -0.91 2.62 -3.98
C GLY A 49 -1.84 3.07 -2.86
N PRO A 50 -3.14 3.28 -3.15
CA PRO A 50 -4.11 3.66 -2.14
C PRO A 50 -4.72 2.48 -1.41
N ALA A 51 -5.33 2.76 -0.25
CA ALA A 51 -6.36 1.89 0.31
C ALA A 51 -7.65 2.06 -0.51
N ILE A 52 -8.39 0.97 -0.67
CA ILE A 52 -9.67 0.93 -1.34
C ILE A 52 -10.74 0.37 -0.40
N GLU A 53 -11.99 0.26 -0.87
CA GLU A 53 -13.10 -0.22 -0.03
C GLU A 53 -12.84 -1.60 0.58
N ASN A 54 -12.25 -2.51 -0.19
CA ASN A 54 -11.95 -3.87 0.24
C ASN A 54 -10.48 -4.21 -0.01
N GLY A 55 -9.59 -3.58 0.75
CA GLY A 55 -8.17 -3.87 0.69
C GLY A 55 -7.34 -2.69 0.20
N PHE A 56 -6.35 -3.01 -0.59
CA PHE A 56 -5.39 -2.05 -1.13
C PHE A 56 -4.88 -2.51 -2.48
N TYR A 57 -4.24 -1.59 -3.22
CA TYR A 57 -3.45 -1.96 -4.37
C TYR A 57 -2.20 -1.08 -4.46
N TYR A 58 -1.27 -1.49 -5.31
CA TYR A 58 -0.17 -0.65 -5.75
C TYR A 58 0.07 -0.88 -7.24
N ASP A 59 0.31 0.21 -7.97
CA ASP A 59 0.57 0.18 -9.41
C ASP A 59 2.07 0.25 -9.68
N PHE A 60 2.53 -0.67 -10.51
CA PHE A 60 3.93 -0.83 -10.86
C PHE A 60 4.14 -0.77 -12.37
N ASP A 61 5.19 -0.07 -12.79
CA ASP A 61 5.60 -0.11 -14.19
C ASP A 61 6.58 -1.26 -14.39
N THR A 62 6.10 -2.32 -15.00
CA THR A 62 6.84 -3.52 -15.35
C THR A 62 6.25 -4.08 -16.66
N PRO A 63 7.08 -4.67 -17.54
CA PRO A 63 6.60 -5.11 -18.87
C PRO A 63 5.59 -6.24 -18.83
N GLU A 64 5.61 -7.07 -17.80
CA GLU A 64 4.76 -8.26 -17.71
C GLU A 64 4.00 -8.34 -16.40
N PRO A 65 2.80 -8.96 -16.38
CA PRO A 65 2.09 -9.20 -15.14
C PRO A 65 2.83 -10.22 -14.26
N PHE A 66 2.59 -10.13 -12.96
CA PHE A 66 3.18 -11.05 -11.99
C PHE A 66 2.38 -12.35 -11.92
N SER A 67 3.10 -13.48 -11.93
CA SER A 67 2.52 -14.81 -11.75
C SER A 67 2.13 -15.06 -10.29
N GLU A 68 1.35 -16.11 -10.05
CA GLU A 68 0.99 -16.54 -8.69
C GLU A 68 2.24 -16.83 -7.83
N THR A 69 3.28 -17.42 -8.43
CA THR A 69 4.54 -17.69 -7.76
C THR A 69 5.23 -16.39 -7.35
N GLN A 70 5.27 -15.40 -8.24
CA GLN A 70 5.85 -14.09 -7.95
C GLN A 70 5.07 -13.33 -6.89
N LEU A 71 3.74 -13.42 -6.90
CA LEU A 71 2.90 -12.84 -5.85
C LEU A 71 3.17 -13.49 -4.49
N ALA A 72 3.37 -14.81 -4.46
CA ALA A 72 3.73 -15.51 -3.22
C ALA A 72 5.11 -15.08 -2.69
N GLU A 73 6.07 -14.83 -3.56
CA GLU A 73 7.39 -14.31 -3.20
C GLU A 73 7.28 -12.90 -2.60
N LEU A 74 6.46 -12.04 -3.20
CA LEU A 74 6.19 -10.70 -2.67
C LEU A 74 5.53 -10.76 -1.30
N GLU A 75 4.55 -11.65 -1.10
CA GLU A 75 3.91 -11.86 0.21
C GLU A 75 4.94 -12.29 1.27
N ALA A 76 5.85 -13.19 0.93
CA ALA A 76 6.90 -13.64 1.82
C ALA A 76 7.82 -12.48 2.25
N GLU A 77 8.18 -11.62 1.32
CA GLU A 77 8.98 -10.42 1.61
C GLU A 77 8.21 -9.41 2.45
N MET A 78 6.91 -9.23 2.19
CA MET A 78 6.04 -8.40 3.03
C MET A 78 6.02 -8.88 4.48
N ARG A 79 5.95 -10.19 4.70
CA ARG A 79 6.01 -10.78 6.06
C ARG A 79 7.32 -10.45 6.75
N LYS A 80 8.45 -10.52 6.04
CA LYS A 80 9.76 -10.14 6.59
C LYS A 80 9.77 -8.68 7.02
N ILE A 81 9.25 -7.78 6.18
CA ILE A 81 9.18 -6.34 6.49
C ILE A 81 8.34 -6.11 7.75
N CYS A 82 7.21 -6.79 7.89
CA CYS A 82 6.39 -6.71 9.09
C CYS A 82 7.14 -7.18 10.35
N LYS A 83 7.93 -8.24 10.24
CA LYS A 83 8.75 -8.76 11.35
C LYS A 83 9.89 -7.84 11.73
N GLU A 84 10.40 -7.04 10.80
CA GLU A 84 11.46 -6.06 11.06
C GLU A 84 10.98 -4.91 11.92
N LYS A 85 9.66 -4.70 12.04
CA LYS A 85 9.05 -3.65 12.86
C LYS A 85 9.63 -2.27 12.56
N LEU A 86 9.65 -1.92 11.28
CA LEU A 86 10.20 -0.66 10.80
C LEU A 86 9.29 0.51 11.18
N LYS A 87 9.88 1.57 11.72
CA LYS A 87 9.18 2.82 11.98
C LYS A 87 8.80 3.50 10.68
N LEU A 88 7.59 4.07 10.63
CA LEU A 88 7.19 4.95 9.54
C LEU A 88 7.36 6.40 10.00
N GLU A 89 8.25 7.12 9.35
CA GLU A 89 8.60 8.50 9.70
C GLU A 89 8.19 9.45 8.58
N ARG A 90 7.32 10.40 8.91
CA ARG A 90 6.87 11.43 7.98
C ARG A 90 7.88 12.56 7.95
N PHE A 91 8.21 13.04 6.76
CA PHE A 91 8.98 14.27 6.58
C PHE A 91 8.52 15.03 5.34
N GLU A 92 8.87 16.30 5.28
CA GLU A 92 8.49 17.19 4.19
C GLU A 92 9.74 17.71 3.50
N LEU A 93 9.64 17.94 2.19
CA LEU A 93 10.68 18.59 1.39
C LEU A 93 10.06 19.70 0.56
N PRO A 94 10.79 20.81 0.32
CA PRO A 94 10.42 21.78 -0.70
C PRO A 94 10.34 21.13 -2.07
N ARG A 95 9.50 21.66 -2.96
CA ARG A 95 9.23 21.06 -4.27
C ARG A 95 10.49 20.70 -5.06
N ALA A 96 11.43 21.62 -5.20
CA ALA A 96 12.67 21.39 -5.96
C ALA A 96 13.49 20.24 -5.37
N GLU A 97 13.59 20.15 -4.05
CA GLU A 97 14.30 19.08 -3.36
C GLU A 97 13.55 17.75 -3.46
N ALA A 98 12.22 17.80 -3.37
CA ALA A 98 11.37 16.61 -3.53
C ALA A 98 11.50 15.99 -4.92
N ILE A 99 11.50 16.82 -5.96
CA ILE A 99 11.69 16.39 -7.35
C ILE A 99 13.06 15.75 -7.51
N GLN A 100 14.11 16.42 -7.06
CA GLN A 100 15.48 15.91 -7.12
C GLN A 100 15.61 14.58 -6.38
N PHE A 101 15.01 14.45 -5.21
CA PHE A 101 15.02 13.25 -4.39
C PHE A 101 14.40 12.06 -5.14
N MET A 102 13.25 12.26 -5.80
CA MET A 102 12.59 11.21 -6.57
C MET A 102 13.32 10.90 -7.89
N GLU A 103 13.94 11.90 -8.52
CA GLU A 103 14.78 11.67 -9.71
C GLU A 103 15.99 10.82 -9.37
N GLU A 104 16.67 11.09 -8.26
CA GLU A 104 17.81 10.30 -7.78
C GLU A 104 17.43 8.85 -7.46
N LYS A 105 16.20 8.64 -6.96
CA LYS A 105 15.67 7.29 -6.73
C LYS A 105 15.20 6.59 -8.00
N GLY A 106 15.15 7.29 -9.12
CA GLY A 106 14.69 6.74 -10.39
C GLY A 106 13.17 6.45 -10.41
N GLU A 107 12.38 7.33 -9.80
CA GLU A 107 10.92 7.20 -9.71
C GLU A 107 10.20 8.28 -10.54
N PRO A 108 10.10 8.12 -11.88
CA PRO A 108 9.56 9.16 -12.77
C PRO A 108 8.09 9.46 -12.54
N TYR A 109 7.28 8.48 -12.12
CA TYR A 109 5.86 8.70 -11.81
C TYR A 109 5.70 9.59 -10.59
N LYS A 110 6.56 9.43 -9.58
CA LYS A 110 6.55 10.29 -8.39
C LYS A 110 6.95 11.72 -8.74
N VAL A 111 7.92 11.89 -9.63
CA VAL A 111 8.31 13.21 -10.15
C VAL A 111 7.13 13.89 -10.83
N GLU A 112 6.42 13.20 -11.72
CA GLU A 112 5.23 13.73 -12.39
C GLU A 112 4.13 14.14 -11.37
N LEU A 113 3.87 13.30 -10.37
CA LEU A 113 2.90 13.61 -9.32
C LEU A 113 3.27 14.88 -8.55
N ILE A 114 4.54 15.08 -8.22
CA ILE A 114 5.00 16.29 -7.53
C ILE A 114 4.78 17.53 -8.40
N HIS A 115 5.12 17.46 -9.70
CA HIS A 115 4.90 18.56 -10.63
C HIS A 115 3.43 18.98 -10.72
N ASP A 116 2.52 18.02 -10.59
CA ASP A 116 1.08 18.27 -10.74
C ASP A 116 0.39 18.71 -9.44
N LEU A 117 1.10 18.69 -8.32
CA LEU A 117 0.57 19.23 -7.07
C LEU A 117 0.44 20.75 -7.14
N PRO A 118 -0.59 21.36 -6.52
CA PRO A 118 -0.71 22.80 -6.42
C PRO A 118 0.54 23.45 -5.83
N GLU A 119 0.84 24.70 -6.22
CA GLU A 119 2.05 25.40 -5.76
C GLU A 119 2.16 25.53 -4.23
N ASP A 120 1.02 25.63 -3.55
CA ASP A 120 0.92 25.75 -2.09
C ASP A 120 0.81 24.38 -1.39
N ALA A 121 0.81 23.27 -2.13
CA ALA A 121 0.69 21.95 -1.54
C ALA A 121 1.94 21.59 -0.72
N THR A 122 1.71 20.99 0.43
CA THR A 122 2.75 20.35 1.22
C THR A 122 3.17 19.04 0.57
N ILE A 123 4.47 18.86 0.34
CA ILE A 123 5.01 17.64 -0.26
C ILE A 123 5.63 16.81 0.84
N SER A 124 5.01 15.68 1.15
CA SER A 124 5.43 14.80 2.24
C SER A 124 5.82 13.42 1.76
N PHE A 125 6.66 12.80 2.56
CA PHE A 125 7.18 11.45 2.36
C PHE A 125 7.06 10.65 3.63
N TYR A 126 7.01 9.35 3.49
CA TYR A 126 7.12 8.41 4.61
C TYR A 126 8.32 7.51 4.39
N LYS A 127 9.19 7.45 5.38
CA LYS A 127 10.35 6.57 5.40
C LYS A 127 10.07 5.36 6.28
N GLN A 128 10.31 4.17 5.74
CA GLN A 128 10.22 2.91 6.47
C GLN A 128 11.47 2.07 6.16
N GLY A 129 12.44 2.08 7.08
CA GLY A 129 13.74 1.48 6.85
C GLY A 129 14.47 2.12 5.67
N GLU A 130 14.90 1.31 4.71
CA GLU A 130 15.58 1.77 3.48
C GLU A 130 14.63 2.32 2.41
N PHE A 131 13.33 2.18 2.62
CA PHE A 131 12.31 2.56 1.64
C PHE A 131 11.68 3.91 2.02
N THR A 132 11.51 4.76 1.02
CA THR A 132 10.80 6.05 1.18
C THR A 132 9.82 6.22 0.02
N ASP A 133 8.60 6.63 0.34
CA ASP A 133 7.56 6.88 -0.66
C ASP A 133 6.92 8.25 -0.49
N LEU A 134 6.55 8.86 -1.61
CA LEU A 134 5.76 10.09 -1.66
C LEU A 134 4.34 9.78 -1.18
N CYS A 135 3.90 10.41 -0.12
CA CYS A 135 2.58 10.13 0.45
C CYS A 135 2.12 11.23 1.41
N ALA A 136 0.84 11.58 1.33
CA ALA A 136 0.23 12.50 2.29
C ALA A 136 -0.08 11.83 3.63
N GLY A 137 -0.17 10.52 3.67
CA GLY A 137 -0.58 9.76 4.86
C GLY A 137 -2.10 9.76 5.06
N PRO A 138 -2.58 9.37 6.23
CA PRO A 138 -1.81 8.85 7.36
C PRO A 138 -1.32 7.42 7.18
N HIS A 139 -0.37 7.01 8.01
CA HIS A 139 0.13 5.64 8.10
C HIS A 139 0.19 5.16 9.54
N LEU A 140 0.31 3.85 9.72
CA LEU A 140 0.65 3.25 11.01
C LEU A 140 2.05 3.73 11.44
N ASP A 141 2.32 3.68 12.73
CA ASP A 141 3.62 4.09 13.28
C ASP A 141 4.74 3.07 12.99
N SER A 142 4.39 1.81 12.74
CA SER A 142 5.33 0.73 12.48
C SER A 142 4.74 -0.35 11.58
N THR A 143 5.58 -0.96 10.74
CA THR A 143 5.20 -2.16 9.97
C THR A 143 4.92 -3.34 10.90
N GLY A 144 5.43 -3.31 12.13
CA GLY A 144 5.18 -4.34 13.14
C GLY A 144 3.74 -4.42 13.64
N ARG A 145 2.92 -3.43 13.36
CA ARG A 145 1.47 -3.47 13.67
C ARG A 145 0.68 -4.31 12.67
N ILE A 146 1.28 -4.64 11.54
CA ILE A 146 0.66 -5.48 10.51
C ILE A 146 0.97 -6.94 10.80
N LYS A 147 -0.06 -7.79 10.80
CA LYS A 147 0.08 -9.25 10.89
C LYS A 147 0.50 -9.81 9.54
N GLY A 148 1.78 -10.11 9.38
CA GLY A 148 2.34 -10.59 8.10
C GLY A 148 1.68 -11.88 7.60
N ASN A 149 1.25 -12.78 8.50
CA ASN A 149 0.54 -14.02 8.14
C ASN A 149 -0.94 -13.80 7.76
N ALA A 150 -1.45 -12.60 7.92
CA ALA A 150 -2.83 -12.26 7.58
C ALA A 150 -2.91 -11.29 6.38
N ILE A 151 -1.95 -11.38 5.48
CA ILE A 151 -1.89 -10.64 4.20
C ILE A 151 -2.05 -11.62 3.04
N LYS A 152 -2.86 -11.25 2.05
CA LYS A 152 -2.99 -12.00 0.80
C LYS A 152 -2.96 -11.06 -0.39
N LEU A 153 -2.08 -11.31 -1.35
CA LEU A 153 -2.11 -10.68 -2.65
C LEU A 153 -3.08 -11.46 -3.53
N THR A 154 -4.13 -10.79 -4.01
CA THR A 154 -5.30 -11.47 -4.57
C THR A 154 -5.32 -11.49 -6.09
N ALA A 155 -4.76 -10.49 -6.75
CA ALA A 155 -4.80 -10.39 -8.20
C ALA A 155 -3.72 -9.45 -8.72
N CYS A 156 -3.36 -9.64 -10.01
CA CYS A 156 -2.54 -8.70 -10.76
C CYS A 156 -3.23 -8.42 -12.08
N ASN A 157 -3.60 -7.17 -12.32
CA ASN A 157 -4.31 -6.75 -13.51
C ASN A 157 -3.65 -5.52 -14.14
N ALA A 158 -3.80 -5.37 -15.45
CA ALA A 158 -3.36 -4.17 -16.14
C ALA A 158 -4.21 -2.95 -15.74
N ALA A 159 -3.55 -1.80 -15.64
CA ALA A 159 -4.21 -0.52 -15.39
C ALA A 159 -3.46 0.58 -16.11
N TYR A 160 -4.18 1.61 -16.56
CA TYR A 160 -3.53 2.74 -17.23
C TYR A 160 -3.11 3.80 -16.23
N TRP A 161 -1.93 4.39 -16.48
CA TRP A 161 -1.47 5.53 -15.67
C TRP A 161 -2.50 6.66 -15.73
N ARG A 162 -2.99 7.05 -14.57
CA ARG A 162 -4.05 8.07 -14.41
C ARG A 162 -5.34 7.77 -15.20
N GLY A 163 -5.61 6.50 -15.48
CA GLY A 163 -6.79 6.09 -16.22
C GLY A 163 -6.77 6.42 -17.71
N ASP A 164 -5.64 6.90 -18.22
CA ASP A 164 -5.50 7.33 -19.61
C ASP A 164 -4.93 6.22 -20.49
N SER A 165 -5.74 5.68 -21.41
CA SER A 165 -5.36 4.61 -22.31
C SER A 165 -4.22 4.98 -23.27
N ASN A 166 -3.93 6.27 -23.43
CA ASN A 166 -2.79 6.77 -24.24
C ASN A 166 -1.50 6.88 -23.45
N ARG A 167 -1.55 6.64 -22.14
CA ARG A 167 -0.40 6.66 -21.25
C ARG A 167 0.10 5.24 -21.01
N GLN A 168 1.08 5.10 -20.12
CA GLN A 168 1.69 3.82 -19.79
C GLN A 168 0.67 2.83 -19.23
N THR A 169 0.82 1.56 -19.60
CA THR A 169 0.09 0.45 -18.98
C THR A 169 0.90 -0.04 -17.79
N LEU A 170 0.29 -0.02 -16.61
CA LEU A 170 0.89 -0.47 -15.36
C LEU A 170 0.32 -1.83 -14.97
N GLN A 171 1.01 -2.51 -14.07
CA GLN A 171 0.50 -3.73 -13.43
C GLN A 171 0.00 -3.38 -12.02
N ARG A 172 -1.28 -3.59 -11.80
CA ARG A 172 -1.94 -3.32 -10.51
C ARG A 172 -2.03 -4.60 -9.70
N ILE A 173 -1.34 -4.62 -8.57
CA ILE A 173 -1.40 -5.74 -7.64
C ILE A 173 -2.35 -5.38 -6.50
N TYR A 174 -3.41 -6.19 -6.35
CA TYR A 174 -4.40 -6.07 -5.28
C TYR A 174 -4.02 -6.93 -4.10
N GLY A 175 -4.31 -6.44 -2.91
CA GLY A 175 -4.14 -7.20 -1.69
C GLY A 175 -5.25 -6.94 -0.70
N ILE A 176 -5.36 -7.86 0.26
CA ILE A 176 -6.24 -7.76 1.42
C ILE A 176 -5.45 -8.17 2.66
N ALA A 177 -5.72 -7.54 3.77
CA ALA A 177 -5.07 -7.85 5.04
C ALA A 177 -6.01 -7.60 6.20
N PHE A 178 -5.82 -8.38 7.25
CA PHE A 178 -6.62 -8.27 8.48
C PHE A 178 -5.71 -8.29 9.70
N PRO A 179 -6.18 -7.76 10.86
CA PRO A 179 -5.42 -7.81 12.10
C PRO A 179 -5.24 -9.22 12.67
N LYS A 180 -6.04 -10.19 12.21
CA LYS A 180 -6.00 -11.58 12.66
C LYS A 180 -6.07 -12.55 11.48
N LYS A 181 -5.32 -13.65 11.58
CA LYS A 181 -5.27 -14.69 10.54
C LYS A 181 -6.63 -15.33 10.27
N ASP A 182 -7.42 -15.59 11.30
CA ASP A 182 -8.76 -16.18 11.17
C ASP A 182 -9.74 -15.26 10.43
N GLU A 183 -9.62 -13.95 10.59
CA GLU A 183 -10.40 -12.98 9.83
C GLU A 183 -10.07 -13.05 8.32
N LEU A 184 -8.79 -13.20 7.97
CA LEU A 184 -8.38 -13.40 6.58
C LEU A 184 -8.94 -14.71 6.03
N ASP A 185 -8.82 -15.80 6.77
CA ASP A 185 -9.30 -17.13 6.35
C ASP A 185 -10.80 -17.12 6.11
N GLU A 186 -11.56 -16.46 6.97
CA GLU A 186 -13.01 -16.29 6.80
C GLU A 186 -13.35 -15.47 5.55
N TYR A 187 -12.63 -14.38 5.31
CA TYR A 187 -12.82 -13.55 4.12
C TYR A 187 -12.56 -14.36 2.84
N LEU A 188 -11.46 -15.09 2.79
CA LEU A 188 -11.10 -15.90 1.62
C LEU A 188 -12.12 -17.04 1.39
N ALA A 189 -12.64 -17.64 2.45
CA ALA A 189 -13.67 -18.66 2.35
C ALA A 189 -14.98 -18.09 1.76
N ARG A 190 -15.37 -16.88 2.15
CA ARG A 190 -16.54 -16.20 1.59
C ARG A 190 -16.38 -15.88 0.11
N ILE A 191 -15.19 -15.45 -0.29
CA ILE A 191 -14.88 -15.17 -1.70
C ILE A 191 -14.96 -16.46 -2.54
N GLU A 192 -14.41 -17.55 -2.06
CA GLU A 192 -14.47 -18.86 -2.73
C GLU A 192 -15.91 -19.35 -2.89
N GLU A 193 -16.72 -19.19 -1.86
CA GLU A 193 -18.12 -19.58 -1.90
C GLU A 193 -18.93 -18.72 -2.88
N ALA A 194 -18.68 -17.42 -2.92
CA ALA A 194 -19.31 -16.51 -3.89
C ALA A 194 -18.96 -16.91 -5.34
N LYS A 195 -17.72 -17.28 -5.62
CA LYS A 195 -17.29 -17.79 -6.94
C LYS A 195 -18.02 -19.07 -7.33
N LYS A 196 -18.21 -19.99 -6.40
CA LYS A 196 -18.96 -21.23 -6.64
C LYS A 196 -20.42 -20.96 -7.00
N ARG A 197 -21.06 -19.97 -6.38
CA ARG A 197 -22.44 -19.56 -6.71
C ARG A 197 -22.52 -18.98 -8.12
N ASP A 198 -21.55 -18.18 -8.54
CA ASP A 198 -21.52 -17.58 -9.87
C ASP A 198 -21.35 -18.63 -10.97
N HIS A 199 -20.67 -19.73 -10.70
CA HIS A 199 -20.53 -20.85 -11.64
C HIS A 199 -21.77 -21.74 -11.76
N ARG A 200 -22.76 -21.62 -10.87
CA ARG A 200 -23.99 -22.40 -10.87
C ARG A 200 -25.14 -21.74 -11.62
N LYS A 201 -24.98 -20.56 -12.12
CA LYS A 201 -25.98 -19.85 -12.92
C LYS A 201 -25.95 -20.25 -14.38
#